data_629875706d771cc76a44febf9984a28b
#
_entry.id   629875706d771cc76a44febf9984a28b
#
_cell.length_a   1.000
_cell.length_b   1.000
_cell.length_c   1.000
_cell.angle_alpha   90.00
_cell.angle_beta   90.00
_cell.angle_gamma   90.00
#
_symmetry.space_group_name_H-M   'P 1'
#
loop_
_entity.id
_entity.type
_entity.pdbx_description
1 polymer ?
#
loop_
_entity_poly.entity_id
_entity_poly.type
_entity_poly.pdbx_seq_one_letter_code
_entity_poly.pdbx_strand_id
1 'polypeptide(L)'
;MLLAAVEYVRPSSLADALTALGRSENARALAGGQTLINVMKARAAQPDLLVDLADVAELRGISGSDGALEIGAMTTYAQLMDSSDVFDTRPVLSRVAGEIADVQVRNRGTIGGNVCLSDPTNHFPPLMVAMNASFTIAGPSGERTASADEFFQGVYMTAVQPGELLTKITIPAAEADGFAAVTIGKDGTCIVNAAATKNGETRFAIGCVAAVPVTSLDDLDPPSDVHGSADYRRHLAKILVDRAIAEAGG
;
A
#
# COMPACT_ATOMS: atom_id res chain seq x y z
N MET A 1 17.97 -14.31 -14.00
CA MET A 1 18.61 -13.20 -14.75
C MET A 1 19.35 -12.33 -13.75
N LEU A 2 20.61 -11.94 -14.05
CA LEU A 2 21.41 -11.07 -13.15
C LEU A 2 20.94 -9.61 -13.27
N LEU A 3 21.05 -8.85 -12.18
CA LEU A 3 20.81 -7.40 -12.19
C LEU A 3 21.91 -6.69 -13.02
N ALA A 4 21.60 -5.50 -13.53
CA ALA A 4 22.63 -4.58 -13.98
C ALA A 4 23.48 -4.13 -12.78
N ALA A 5 24.68 -3.61 -13.05
CA ALA A 5 25.47 -2.99 -12.00
C ALA A 5 24.68 -1.82 -11.39
N VAL A 6 24.66 -1.75 -10.08
CA VAL A 6 23.96 -0.72 -9.30
C VAL A 6 24.77 -0.48 -8.03
N GLU A 7 24.91 0.77 -7.63
CA GLU A 7 25.47 1.09 -6.31
C GLU A 7 24.46 0.66 -5.24
N TYR A 8 24.96 0.18 -4.09
CA TYR A 8 24.13 -0.27 -2.99
C TYR A 8 24.68 0.27 -1.67
N VAL A 9 23.78 0.86 -0.89
CA VAL A 9 24.08 1.31 0.45
C VAL A 9 22.98 0.85 1.41
N ARG A 10 23.35 0.62 2.68
CA ARG A 10 22.43 0.14 3.72
C ARG A 10 22.62 1.00 4.97
N PRO A 11 21.91 2.13 5.04
CA PRO A 11 21.95 3.03 6.18
C PRO A 11 21.29 2.41 7.41
N SER A 12 21.68 2.86 8.59
CA SER A 12 21.12 2.44 9.88
C SER A 12 20.22 3.50 10.53
N SER A 13 20.07 4.66 9.90
CA SER A 13 19.20 5.74 10.39
C SER A 13 18.37 6.34 9.25
N LEU A 14 17.24 6.96 9.59
CA LEU A 14 16.41 7.69 8.62
C LEU A 14 17.17 8.84 7.96
N ALA A 15 17.96 9.59 8.76
CA ALA A 15 18.73 10.72 8.25
C ALA A 15 19.77 10.30 7.22
N ASP A 16 20.48 9.19 7.45
CA ASP A 16 21.45 8.64 6.48
C ASP A 16 20.75 8.10 5.23
N ALA A 17 19.56 7.50 5.39
CA ALA A 17 18.77 7.00 4.26
C ALA A 17 18.31 8.15 3.35
N LEU A 18 17.80 9.25 3.90
CA LEU A 18 17.43 10.46 3.16
C LEU A 18 18.65 11.10 2.48
N THR A 19 19.78 11.18 3.19
CA THR A 19 21.04 11.69 2.63
C THR A 19 21.48 10.84 1.44
N ALA A 20 21.41 9.51 1.54
CA ALA A 20 21.77 8.60 0.46
C ALA A 20 20.82 8.73 -0.75
N LEU A 21 19.52 8.85 -0.53
CA LEU A 21 18.54 9.08 -1.61
C LEU A 21 18.77 10.41 -2.34
N GLY A 22 19.21 11.43 -1.62
CA GLY A 22 19.55 12.73 -2.22
C GLY A 22 20.79 12.74 -3.13
N ARG A 23 21.58 11.65 -3.18
CA ARG A 23 22.80 11.56 -4.02
C ARG A 23 22.52 11.44 -5.52
N SER A 24 21.34 10.94 -5.90
CA SER A 24 20.94 10.79 -7.29
C SER A 24 19.43 10.88 -7.43
N GLU A 25 18.95 11.56 -8.47
CA GLU A 25 17.52 11.61 -8.82
C GLU A 25 16.96 10.21 -9.20
N ASN A 26 17.86 9.31 -9.65
CA ASN A 26 17.52 7.93 -9.97
C ASN A 26 17.84 6.96 -8.83
N ALA A 27 18.16 7.45 -7.61
CA ALA A 27 18.23 6.60 -6.43
C ALA A 27 16.84 6.02 -6.10
N ARG A 28 16.80 4.79 -5.61
CA ARG A 28 15.56 4.12 -5.21
C ARG A 28 15.69 3.49 -3.84
N ALA A 29 14.68 3.73 -3.02
CA ALA A 29 14.52 3.03 -1.75
C ALA A 29 14.21 1.56 -1.98
N LEU A 30 14.94 0.67 -1.31
CA LEU A 30 14.71 -0.76 -1.31
C LEU A 30 14.08 -1.16 0.03
N ALA A 31 12.78 -1.38 0.02
CA ALA A 31 12.05 -1.95 1.16
C ALA A 31 12.08 -3.49 1.12
N GLY A 32 10.95 -4.16 0.92
CA GLY A 32 10.87 -5.62 0.81
C GLY A 32 11.46 -6.22 -0.47
N GLY A 33 11.66 -5.41 -1.52
CA GLY A 33 12.26 -5.80 -2.80
C GLY A 33 11.37 -6.67 -3.71
N GLN A 34 10.11 -6.93 -3.33
CA GLN A 34 9.26 -7.91 -4.01
C GLN A 34 8.80 -7.43 -5.40
N THR A 35 8.72 -6.14 -5.63
CA THR A 35 8.45 -5.56 -6.95
C THR A 35 9.72 -5.01 -7.59
N LEU A 36 10.45 -4.12 -6.89
CA LEU A 36 11.59 -3.40 -7.48
C LEU A 36 12.66 -4.34 -8.06
N ILE A 37 13.04 -5.39 -7.33
CA ILE A 37 14.05 -6.34 -7.81
C ILE A 37 13.58 -7.08 -9.07
N ASN A 38 12.29 -7.43 -9.17
CA ASN A 38 11.73 -8.09 -10.35
C ASN A 38 11.71 -7.15 -11.57
N VAL A 39 11.33 -5.89 -11.36
CA VAL A 39 11.34 -4.85 -12.40
C VAL A 39 12.77 -4.58 -12.89
N MET A 40 13.76 -4.56 -11.97
CA MET A 40 15.20 -4.46 -12.32
C MET A 40 15.69 -5.69 -13.08
N LYS A 41 15.28 -6.90 -12.70
CA LYS A 41 15.60 -8.14 -13.48
C LYS A 41 15.03 -8.08 -14.88
N ALA A 42 13.85 -7.52 -15.06
CA ALA A 42 13.21 -7.31 -16.36
C ALA A 42 13.81 -6.13 -17.16
N ARG A 43 14.77 -5.37 -16.59
CA ARG A 43 15.36 -4.15 -17.18
C ARG A 43 14.37 -3.01 -17.40
N ALA A 44 13.20 -3.05 -16.76
CA ALA A 44 12.21 -1.99 -16.81
C ALA A 44 12.52 -0.84 -15.84
N ALA A 45 13.37 -1.06 -14.83
CA ALA A 45 13.99 -0.02 -14.00
C ALA A 45 15.50 -0.29 -13.89
N GLN A 46 16.28 0.79 -13.92
CA GLN A 46 17.74 0.75 -13.79
C GLN A 46 18.18 1.91 -12.88
N PRO A 47 17.97 1.82 -11.57
CA PRO A 47 18.43 2.83 -10.63
C PRO A 47 19.96 2.88 -10.59
N ASP A 48 20.52 4.07 -10.32
CA ASP A 48 21.94 4.26 -10.12
C ASP A 48 22.37 3.80 -8.73
N LEU A 49 21.47 3.95 -7.75
CA LEU A 49 21.70 3.65 -6.36
C LEU A 49 20.48 2.97 -5.74
N LEU A 50 20.71 1.88 -5.02
CA LEU A 50 19.75 1.27 -4.11
C LEU A 50 20.07 1.64 -2.67
N VAL A 51 19.10 2.23 -1.98
CA VAL A 51 19.16 2.54 -0.55
C VAL A 51 18.32 1.51 0.20
N ASP A 52 18.97 0.52 0.80
CA ASP A 52 18.29 -0.57 1.53
C ASP A 52 17.86 -0.07 2.92
N LEU A 53 16.56 -0.07 3.15
CA LEU A 53 15.95 0.43 4.38
C LEU A 53 15.88 -0.63 5.51
N ALA A 54 16.44 -1.82 5.29
CA ALA A 54 16.26 -2.94 6.21
C ALA A 54 16.78 -2.70 7.63
N ASP A 55 17.77 -1.83 7.82
CA ASP A 55 18.35 -1.53 9.14
C ASP A 55 17.88 -0.19 9.73
N VAL A 56 16.96 0.52 9.07
CA VAL A 56 16.38 1.78 9.55
C VAL A 56 15.28 1.46 10.55
N ALA A 57 15.61 1.51 11.84
CA ALA A 57 14.69 1.12 12.92
C ALA A 57 13.47 2.06 13.03
N GLU A 58 13.64 3.34 12.72
CA GLU A 58 12.60 4.38 12.76
C GLU A 58 11.42 4.11 11.81
N LEU A 59 11.63 3.27 10.79
CA LEU A 59 10.59 2.87 9.83
C LEU A 59 9.80 1.64 10.25
N ARG A 60 10.01 1.11 11.45
CA ARG A 60 9.44 -0.14 11.93
C ARG A 60 8.51 0.08 13.10
N GLY A 61 7.69 -0.92 13.35
CA GLY A 61 6.82 -0.99 14.51
C GLY A 61 5.35 -0.80 14.14
N ILE A 62 4.52 -1.29 15.04
CA ILE A 62 3.07 -1.12 15.04
C ILE A 62 2.73 -0.69 16.45
N SER A 63 1.88 0.29 16.60
CA SER A 63 1.34 0.71 17.90
C SER A 63 -0.12 1.09 17.76
N GLY A 64 -0.93 0.60 18.68
CA GLY A 64 -2.34 0.93 18.80
C GLY A 64 -2.60 1.83 20.00
N SER A 65 -3.44 2.85 19.85
CA SER A 65 -3.93 3.69 20.93
C SER A 65 -5.32 4.19 20.61
N ASP A 66 -6.25 4.02 21.56
CA ASP A 66 -7.62 4.52 21.48
C ASP A 66 -8.35 4.12 20.17
N GLY A 67 -8.09 2.90 19.66
CA GLY A 67 -8.66 2.39 18.42
C GLY A 67 -8.00 2.89 17.13
N ALA A 68 -7.01 3.78 17.22
CA ALA A 68 -6.16 4.19 16.11
C ALA A 68 -4.90 3.32 16.02
N LEU A 69 -4.32 3.21 14.82
CA LEU A 69 -3.06 2.50 14.58
C LEU A 69 -2.02 3.42 13.95
N GLU A 70 -0.79 3.31 14.41
CA GLU A 70 0.40 3.79 13.72
C GLU A 70 1.24 2.61 13.25
N ILE A 71 1.60 2.59 11.96
CA ILE A 71 2.32 1.50 11.32
C ILE A 71 3.54 2.07 10.59
N GLY A 72 4.73 1.66 11.00
CA GLY A 72 5.96 2.01 10.30
C GLY A 72 6.00 1.45 8.87
N ALA A 73 6.50 2.22 7.92
CA ALA A 73 6.47 1.87 6.50
C ALA A 73 7.21 0.56 6.16
N MET A 74 8.19 0.16 6.97
CA MET A 74 8.93 -1.09 6.80
C MET A 74 8.28 -2.30 7.49
N THR A 75 7.08 -2.16 8.03
CA THR A 75 6.31 -3.28 8.58
C THR A 75 5.94 -4.25 7.48
N THR A 76 6.28 -5.53 7.65
CA THR A 76 5.98 -6.58 6.67
C THR A 76 4.52 -7.05 6.79
N TYR A 77 4.00 -7.69 5.75
CA TYR A 77 2.66 -8.30 5.83
C TYR A 77 2.59 -9.39 6.92
N ALA A 78 3.64 -10.18 7.09
CA ALA A 78 3.71 -11.16 8.18
C ALA A 78 3.58 -10.48 9.55
N GLN A 79 4.27 -9.36 9.77
CA GLN A 79 4.16 -8.60 11.02
C GLN A 79 2.76 -8.00 11.23
N LEU A 80 2.08 -7.55 10.17
CA LEU A 80 0.67 -7.11 10.27
C LEU A 80 -0.25 -8.27 10.68
N MET A 81 0.00 -9.46 10.16
CA MET A 81 -0.78 -10.66 10.48
C MET A 81 -0.60 -11.13 11.92
N ASP A 82 0.60 -10.98 12.46
CA ASP A 82 0.99 -11.47 13.79
C ASP A 82 0.80 -10.42 14.90
N SER A 83 0.41 -9.18 14.56
CA SER A 83 0.27 -8.08 15.52
C SER A 83 -1.04 -8.14 16.30
N SER A 84 -0.95 -8.21 17.63
CA SER A 84 -2.12 -8.05 18.51
C SER A 84 -2.79 -6.69 18.35
N ASP A 85 -2.00 -5.59 18.22
CA ASP A 85 -2.55 -4.25 18.03
C ASP A 85 -3.42 -4.16 16.77
N VAL A 86 -2.98 -4.80 15.66
CA VAL A 86 -3.76 -4.88 14.42
C VAL A 86 -5.02 -5.72 14.62
N PHE A 87 -4.89 -6.88 15.26
CA PHE A 87 -6.01 -7.79 15.48
C PHE A 87 -7.09 -7.16 16.35
N ASP A 88 -6.69 -6.46 17.42
CA ASP A 88 -7.61 -5.88 18.40
C ASP A 88 -8.28 -4.59 17.89
N THR A 89 -7.62 -3.84 16.98
CA THR A 89 -8.13 -2.55 16.51
C THR A 89 -8.72 -2.59 15.10
N ARG A 90 -8.01 -3.17 14.14
CA ARG A 90 -8.36 -3.17 12.70
C ARG A 90 -8.07 -4.54 12.08
N PRO A 91 -8.79 -5.61 12.46
CA PRO A 91 -8.49 -7.01 12.05
C PRO A 91 -8.54 -7.22 10.53
N VAL A 92 -9.25 -6.39 9.78
CA VAL A 92 -9.27 -6.45 8.30
C VAL A 92 -7.88 -6.27 7.69
N LEU A 93 -6.98 -5.49 8.32
CA LEU A 93 -5.60 -5.31 7.85
C LEU A 93 -4.82 -6.63 7.90
N SER A 94 -4.95 -7.38 9.00
CA SER A 94 -4.33 -8.71 9.14
C SER A 94 -4.85 -9.67 8.09
N ARG A 95 -6.18 -9.71 7.89
CA ARG A 95 -6.81 -10.57 6.88
C ARG A 95 -6.33 -10.23 5.46
N VAL A 96 -6.38 -8.96 5.07
CA VAL A 96 -5.95 -8.50 3.73
C VAL A 96 -4.46 -8.76 3.52
N ALA A 97 -3.61 -8.55 4.54
CA ALA A 97 -2.20 -8.91 4.46
C ALA A 97 -2.00 -10.41 4.18
N GLY A 98 -2.84 -11.28 4.75
CA GLY A 98 -2.83 -12.73 4.55
C GLY A 98 -3.26 -13.18 3.14
N GLU A 99 -4.00 -12.34 2.42
CA GLU A 99 -4.44 -12.60 1.04
C GLU A 99 -3.38 -12.19 -0.02
N ILE A 100 -2.30 -11.51 0.39
CA ILE A 100 -1.26 -11.05 -0.55
C ILE A 100 -0.29 -12.18 -0.86
N ALA A 101 -0.22 -12.56 -2.13
CA ALA A 101 0.78 -13.46 -2.69
C ALA A 101 1.07 -14.70 -1.81
N ASP A 102 2.31 -15.16 -1.77
CA ASP A 102 2.75 -16.31 -0.98
C ASP A 102 3.44 -15.90 0.34
N VAL A 103 3.78 -16.91 1.16
CA VAL A 103 4.45 -16.72 2.44
C VAL A 103 5.83 -16.04 2.30
N GLN A 104 6.54 -16.27 1.21
CA GLN A 104 7.87 -15.67 0.98
C GLN A 104 7.73 -14.17 0.73
N VAL A 105 6.74 -13.78 -0.07
CA VAL A 105 6.41 -12.38 -0.32
C VAL A 105 5.94 -11.71 0.97
N ARG A 106 5.07 -12.36 1.76
CA ARG A 106 4.56 -11.78 3.01
C ARG A 106 5.64 -11.55 4.07
N ASN A 107 6.66 -12.39 4.12
CA ASN A 107 7.79 -12.20 5.04
C ASN A 107 8.75 -11.06 4.63
N ARG A 108 8.67 -10.57 3.41
CA ARG A 108 9.57 -9.54 2.87
C ARG A 108 8.85 -8.27 2.45
N GLY A 109 7.71 -8.41 1.79
CA GLY A 109 6.90 -7.28 1.33
C GLY A 109 6.42 -6.44 2.50
N THR A 110 6.45 -5.13 2.34
CA THR A 110 6.09 -4.16 3.38
C THR A 110 4.85 -3.37 2.98
N ILE A 111 4.08 -2.92 3.97
CA ILE A 111 2.92 -2.07 3.72
C ILE A 111 3.33 -0.76 3.04
N GLY A 112 4.42 -0.12 3.49
CA GLY A 112 4.93 1.09 2.85
C GLY A 112 5.36 0.88 1.40
N GLY A 113 6.04 -0.25 1.11
CA GLY A 113 6.39 -0.60 -0.26
C GLY A 113 5.17 -0.83 -1.15
N ASN A 114 4.09 -1.39 -0.61
CA ASN A 114 2.84 -1.61 -1.34
C ASN A 114 2.15 -0.29 -1.70
N VAL A 115 1.92 0.58 -0.72
CA VAL A 115 1.22 1.85 -0.95
C VAL A 115 2.06 2.83 -1.79
N CYS A 116 3.39 2.86 -1.60
CA CYS A 116 4.30 3.68 -2.42
C CYS A 116 4.41 3.18 -3.86
N LEU A 117 4.17 1.89 -4.12
CA LEU A 117 4.09 1.38 -5.49
C LEU A 117 2.88 1.94 -6.23
N SER A 118 1.75 2.15 -5.55
CA SER A 118 0.48 2.61 -6.14
C SER A 118 0.07 1.79 -7.37
N ASP A 119 0.22 0.45 -7.26
CA ASP A 119 -0.30 -0.46 -8.29
C ASP A 119 -1.82 -0.55 -8.14
N PRO A 120 -2.61 -0.24 -9.18
CA PRO A 120 -4.07 -0.30 -9.11
C PRO A 120 -4.63 -1.67 -8.70
N THR A 121 -3.86 -2.75 -8.90
CA THR A 121 -4.29 -4.12 -8.55
C THR A 121 -3.99 -4.50 -7.09
N ASN A 122 -3.36 -3.63 -6.33
CA ASN A 122 -3.08 -3.86 -4.92
C ASN A 122 -4.34 -3.71 -4.05
N HIS A 123 -4.37 -4.41 -2.90
CA HIS A 123 -5.48 -4.37 -1.95
C HIS A 123 -5.40 -3.20 -0.96
N PHE A 124 -4.18 -2.80 -0.57
CA PHE A 124 -4.01 -1.74 0.44
C PHE A 124 -4.43 -0.34 -0.03
N PRO A 125 -4.21 0.12 -1.27
CA PRO A 125 -4.60 1.47 -1.65
C PRO A 125 -6.09 1.79 -1.38
N PRO A 126 -7.08 1.02 -1.86
CA PRO A 126 -8.49 1.31 -1.54
C PRO A 126 -8.81 1.12 -0.05
N LEU A 127 -8.14 0.18 0.64
CA LEU A 127 -8.32 0.01 2.08
C LEU A 127 -7.85 1.26 2.85
N MET A 128 -6.69 1.84 2.50
CA MET A 128 -6.20 3.08 3.11
C MET A 128 -7.13 4.27 2.85
N VAL A 129 -7.68 4.37 1.64
CA VAL A 129 -8.65 5.43 1.29
C VAL A 129 -9.95 5.27 2.09
N ALA A 130 -10.52 4.07 2.15
CA ALA A 130 -11.72 3.79 2.94
C ALA A 130 -11.52 4.09 4.43
N MET A 131 -10.35 3.74 4.98
CA MET A 131 -9.96 3.97 6.37
C MET A 131 -9.59 5.42 6.69
N ASN A 132 -9.61 6.32 5.71
CA ASN A 132 -9.17 7.70 5.86
C ASN A 132 -7.76 7.81 6.47
N ALA A 133 -6.85 6.95 6.02
CA ALA A 133 -5.48 6.90 6.50
C ALA A 133 -4.71 8.18 6.15
N SER A 134 -3.67 8.46 6.90
CA SER A 134 -2.70 9.52 6.62
C SER A 134 -1.28 8.96 6.55
N PHE A 135 -0.44 9.59 5.74
CA PHE A 135 0.90 9.14 5.39
C PHE A 135 1.92 10.20 5.81
N THR A 136 2.81 9.86 6.74
CA THR A 136 3.93 10.73 7.11
C THR A 136 5.08 10.51 6.14
N ILE A 137 5.52 11.56 5.48
CA ILE A 137 6.57 11.56 4.48
C ILE A 137 7.70 12.45 4.99
N ALA A 138 8.91 11.89 5.10
CA ALA A 138 10.11 12.63 5.47
C ALA A 138 10.97 12.93 4.24
N GLY A 139 11.56 14.10 4.21
CA GLY A 139 12.43 14.54 3.13
C GLY A 139 13.42 15.63 3.57
N PRO A 140 14.18 16.19 2.65
CA PRO A 140 15.19 17.22 2.97
C PRO A 140 14.61 18.48 3.65
N SER A 141 13.33 18.76 3.43
CA SER A 141 12.64 19.93 4.00
C SER A 141 11.94 19.63 5.34
N GLY A 142 12.11 18.43 5.89
CA GLY A 142 11.43 17.97 7.09
C GLY A 142 10.34 16.96 6.81
N GLU A 143 9.41 16.79 7.76
CA GLU A 143 8.28 15.89 7.63
C GLU A 143 7.02 16.63 7.19
N ARG A 144 6.18 15.93 6.43
CA ARG A 144 4.84 16.37 6.05
C ARG A 144 3.87 15.19 6.05
N THR A 145 2.58 15.48 6.15
CA THR A 145 1.52 14.48 6.11
C THR A 145 0.67 14.67 4.86
N ALA A 146 0.31 13.58 4.21
CA ALA A 146 -0.67 13.54 3.12
C ALA A 146 -1.85 12.66 3.55
N SER A 147 -3.07 13.06 3.23
CA SER A 147 -4.25 12.19 3.36
C SER A 147 -4.21 11.07 2.32
N ALA A 148 -4.98 9.99 2.52
CA ALA A 148 -5.03 8.91 1.54
C ALA A 148 -5.57 9.38 0.17
N ASP A 149 -6.47 10.35 0.16
CA ASP A 149 -7.02 10.94 -1.07
C ASP A 149 -5.97 11.76 -1.85
N GLU A 150 -4.98 12.35 -1.16
CA GLU A 150 -3.90 13.13 -1.76
C GLU A 150 -2.68 12.25 -2.10
N PHE A 151 -2.53 11.12 -1.42
CA PHE A 151 -1.34 10.27 -1.53
C PHE A 151 -1.28 9.52 -2.85
N PHE A 152 -2.39 8.92 -3.30
CA PHE A 152 -2.46 8.16 -4.55
C PHE A 152 -2.76 9.10 -5.71
N GLN A 153 -1.79 9.33 -6.59
CA GLN A 153 -1.88 10.34 -7.66
C GLN A 153 -2.04 9.74 -9.07
N GLY A 154 -1.84 8.43 -9.20
CA GLY A 154 -1.94 7.73 -10.48
C GLY A 154 -1.34 6.34 -10.42
N VAL A 155 -1.35 5.67 -11.55
CA VAL A 155 -0.70 4.36 -11.72
C VAL A 155 0.80 4.51 -11.47
N TYR A 156 1.31 3.83 -10.43
CA TYR A 156 2.71 3.93 -9.98
C TYR A 156 3.15 5.35 -9.59
N MET A 157 2.19 6.20 -9.17
CA MET A 157 2.45 7.58 -8.77
C MET A 157 1.82 7.88 -7.42
N THR A 158 2.62 8.44 -6.51
CA THR A 158 2.18 8.88 -5.18
C THR A 158 2.69 10.28 -4.86
N ALA A 159 2.27 10.81 -3.71
CA ALA A 159 2.75 12.09 -3.20
C ALA A 159 4.23 12.09 -2.79
N VAL A 160 4.88 10.91 -2.67
CA VAL A 160 6.31 10.79 -2.31
C VAL A 160 7.18 11.27 -3.48
N GLN A 161 7.98 12.29 -3.24
CA GLN A 161 8.86 12.90 -4.24
C GLN A 161 10.26 12.25 -4.24
N PRO A 162 11.08 12.43 -5.29
CA PRO A 162 12.48 12.02 -5.26
C PRO A 162 13.21 12.59 -4.04
N GLY A 163 13.96 11.72 -3.34
CA GLY A 163 14.65 12.09 -2.10
C GLY A 163 13.79 12.07 -0.83
N GLU A 164 12.50 11.72 -0.94
CA GLU A 164 11.61 11.54 0.21
C GLU A 164 11.38 10.05 0.51
N LEU A 165 10.96 9.77 1.74
CA LEU A 165 10.56 8.45 2.22
C LEU A 165 9.21 8.52 2.95
N LEU A 166 8.32 7.58 2.66
CA LEU A 166 7.21 7.27 3.55
C LEU A 166 7.79 6.65 4.84
N THR A 167 7.48 7.25 5.97
CA THR A 167 7.98 6.77 7.27
C THR A 167 6.91 6.03 8.06
N LYS A 168 5.66 6.50 8.00
CA LYS A 168 4.57 6.00 8.83
C LYS A 168 3.23 6.13 8.13
N ILE A 169 2.33 5.19 8.43
CA ILE A 169 0.91 5.22 8.08
C ILE A 169 0.14 5.31 9.39
N THR A 170 -0.74 6.31 9.50
CA THR A 170 -1.64 6.47 10.64
C THR A 170 -3.06 6.20 10.18
N ILE A 171 -3.75 5.29 10.87
CA ILE A 171 -5.13 4.89 10.61
C ILE A 171 -5.98 5.31 11.80
N PRO A 172 -6.96 6.20 11.63
CA PRO A 172 -7.81 6.66 12.73
C PRO A 172 -8.68 5.52 13.27
N ALA A 173 -9.20 5.71 14.49
CA ALA A 173 -10.18 4.81 15.09
C ALA A 173 -11.44 4.71 14.21
N ALA A 174 -12.07 3.55 14.22
CA ALA A 174 -13.36 3.32 13.57
C ALA A 174 -14.15 2.22 14.28
N GLU A 175 -15.43 2.12 13.97
CA GLU A 175 -16.35 1.13 14.56
C GLU A 175 -16.15 -0.25 13.93
N ALA A 176 -16.03 -0.30 12.60
CA ALA A 176 -15.88 -1.54 11.86
C ALA A 176 -15.32 -1.30 10.45
N ASP A 177 -14.76 -2.35 9.87
CA ASP A 177 -14.26 -2.38 8.50
C ASP A 177 -14.78 -3.58 7.74
N GLY A 178 -14.85 -3.44 6.41
CA GLY A 178 -15.14 -4.52 5.49
C GLY A 178 -14.23 -4.47 4.26
N PHE A 179 -13.97 -5.62 3.69
CA PHE A 179 -13.18 -5.76 2.47
C PHE A 179 -13.65 -6.95 1.66
N ALA A 180 -13.86 -6.75 0.37
CA ALA A 180 -14.23 -7.78 -0.57
C ALA A 180 -13.40 -7.66 -1.85
N ALA A 181 -12.97 -8.78 -2.41
CA ALA A 181 -12.16 -8.80 -3.63
C ALA A 181 -12.54 -9.98 -4.54
N VAL A 182 -12.30 -9.81 -5.83
CA VAL A 182 -12.24 -10.89 -6.82
C VAL A 182 -10.86 -10.91 -7.42
N THR A 183 -10.16 -12.05 -7.28
CA THR A 183 -8.80 -12.27 -7.75
C THR A 183 -8.74 -13.44 -8.72
N ILE A 184 -7.69 -13.51 -9.53
CA ILE A 184 -7.40 -14.65 -10.40
C ILE A 184 -6.64 -15.69 -9.59
N GLY A 185 -7.32 -16.77 -9.21
CA GLY A 185 -6.75 -17.76 -8.30
C GLY A 185 -6.63 -17.23 -6.86
N LYS A 186 -5.93 -17.98 -6.02
CA LYS A 186 -5.82 -17.66 -4.59
C LYS A 186 -4.87 -16.51 -4.30
N ASP A 187 -3.75 -16.46 -5.01
CA ASP A 187 -2.64 -15.52 -4.76
C ASP A 187 -2.38 -14.64 -6.00
N GLY A 188 -3.40 -14.46 -6.84
CA GLY A 188 -3.27 -13.83 -8.14
C GLY A 188 -3.65 -12.35 -8.17
N THR A 189 -3.60 -11.81 -9.39
CA THR A 189 -3.93 -10.41 -9.66
C THR A 189 -5.39 -10.10 -9.29
N CYS A 190 -5.61 -9.00 -8.61
CA CYS A 190 -6.94 -8.52 -8.30
C CYS A 190 -7.63 -7.99 -9.56
N ILE A 191 -8.89 -8.40 -9.77
CA ILE A 191 -9.75 -7.91 -10.85
C ILE A 191 -10.50 -6.66 -10.40
N VAL A 192 -11.11 -6.73 -9.22
CA VAL A 192 -11.79 -5.62 -8.52
C VAL A 192 -11.73 -5.91 -7.03
N ASN A 193 -11.53 -4.89 -6.23
CA ASN A 193 -11.71 -4.93 -4.79
C ASN A 193 -12.48 -3.70 -4.29
N ALA A 194 -13.08 -3.84 -3.11
CA ALA A 194 -13.73 -2.76 -2.41
C ALA A 194 -13.44 -2.87 -0.92
N ALA A 195 -13.24 -1.73 -0.30
CA ALA A 195 -13.10 -1.58 1.15
C ALA A 195 -14.17 -0.62 1.67
N ALA A 196 -14.61 -0.85 2.88
CA ALA A 196 -15.53 0.05 3.58
C ALA A 196 -15.09 0.21 5.04
N THR A 197 -15.30 1.39 5.60
CA THR A 197 -15.06 1.70 7.01
C THR A 197 -16.25 2.47 7.55
N LYS A 198 -16.76 2.05 8.71
CA LYS A 198 -17.83 2.71 9.45
C LYS A 198 -17.24 3.49 10.62
N ASN A 199 -17.55 4.77 10.68
CA ASN A 199 -17.22 5.65 11.79
C ASN A 199 -18.30 6.74 11.84
N GLY A 200 -19.47 6.40 12.44
CA GLY A 200 -20.71 7.18 12.28
C GLY A 200 -21.28 6.98 10.87
N GLU A 201 -20.67 7.59 9.87
CA GLU A 201 -20.99 7.38 8.45
C GLU A 201 -20.09 6.27 7.84
N THR A 202 -20.60 5.61 6.80
CA THR A 202 -19.83 4.60 6.06
C THR A 202 -19.14 5.24 4.88
N ARG A 203 -17.80 5.15 4.87
CA ARG A 203 -16.95 5.52 3.73
C ARG A 203 -16.52 4.23 3.01
N PHE A 204 -16.49 4.24 1.69
CA PHE A 204 -15.94 3.13 0.90
C PHE A 204 -14.96 3.61 -0.16
N ALA A 205 -14.14 2.69 -0.65
CA ALA A 205 -13.26 2.91 -1.80
C ALA A 205 -13.13 1.64 -2.63
N ILE A 206 -12.94 1.80 -3.93
CA ILE A 206 -12.89 0.73 -4.92
C ILE A 206 -11.54 0.78 -5.64
N GLY A 207 -10.86 -0.34 -5.71
CA GLY A 207 -9.61 -0.51 -6.45
C GLY A 207 -9.78 -1.32 -7.73
N CYS A 208 -8.77 -1.28 -8.60
CA CYS A 208 -8.70 -1.98 -9.90
C CYS A 208 -9.71 -1.45 -10.95
N VAL A 209 -10.33 -0.32 -10.71
CA VAL A 209 -11.40 0.24 -11.58
C VAL A 209 -11.09 1.65 -12.09
N ALA A 210 -9.94 2.19 -11.73
CA ALA A 210 -9.40 3.48 -12.19
C ALA A 210 -7.90 3.52 -11.91
N ALA A 211 -7.23 4.61 -12.28
CA ALA A 211 -5.80 4.83 -12.03
C ALA A 211 -5.45 4.94 -10.53
N VAL A 212 -6.42 5.40 -9.73
CA VAL A 212 -6.35 5.49 -8.27
C VAL A 212 -7.62 4.91 -7.65
N PRO A 213 -7.65 4.60 -6.35
CA PRO A 213 -8.89 4.20 -5.69
C PRO A 213 -9.97 5.29 -5.82
N VAL A 214 -11.21 4.90 -6.13
CA VAL A 214 -12.35 5.83 -6.26
C VAL A 214 -13.35 5.59 -5.14
N THR A 215 -14.04 6.65 -4.70
CA THR A 215 -15.01 6.63 -3.61
C THR A 215 -16.46 6.77 -4.08
N SER A 216 -16.68 6.76 -5.40
CA SER A 216 -18.00 6.81 -6.03
C SER A 216 -18.11 5.77 -7.12
N LEU A 217 -19.31 5.21 -7.29
CA LEU A 217 -19.63 4.33 -8.40
C LEU A 217 -19.76 5.08 -9.75
N ASP A 218 -19.86 6.40 -9.70
CA ASP A 218 -19.92 7.24 -10.91
C ASP A 218 -18.52 7.51 -11.52
N ASP A 219 -17.46 7.32 -10.71
CA ASP A 219 -16.06 7.58 -11.11
C ASP A 219 -15.35 6.34 -11.69
N LEU A 220 -16.11 5.27 -11.98
CA LEU A 220 -15.52 4.02 -12.49
C LEU A 220 -15.05 4.17 -13.94
N ASP A 221 -13.74 4.00 -14.16
CA ASP A 221 -13.11 3.93 -15.49
C ASP A 221 -12.22 2.68 -15.62
N PRO A 222 -12.81 1.46 -15.51
CA PRO A 222 -12.03 0.23 -15.50
C PRO A 222 -11.51 -0.13 -16.89
N PRO A 223 -10.28 -0.68 -16.97
CA PRO A 223 -9.74 -1.22 -18.21
C PRO A 223 -10.49 -2.49 -18.67
N SER A 224 -10.41 -2.77 -19.96
CA SER A 224 -10.71 -4.10 -20.51
C SER A 224 -9.39 -4.79 -20.84
N ASP A 225 -9.20 -6.01 -20.32
CA ASP A 225 -8.02 -6.82 -20.55
C ASP A 225 -8.38 -8.32 -20.63
N VAL A 226 -7.35 -9.19 -20.65
CA VAL A 226 -7.51 -10.66 -20.69
C VAL A 226 -8.24 -11.24 -19.45
N HIS A 227 -8.34 -10.48 -18.37
CA HIS A 227 -8.90 -10.89 -17.09
C HIS A 227 -10.36 -10.46 -16.91
N GLY A 228 -10.83 -9.49 -17.69
CA GLY A 228 -12.21 -9.04 -17.63
C GLY A 228 -12.48 -7.79 -18.44
N SER A 229 -13.71 -7.69 -18.96
CA SER A 229 -14.18 -6.48 -19.64
C SER A 229 -14.45 -5.35 -18.64
N ALA A 230 -14.44 -4.11 -19.12
CA ALA A 230 -14.83 -2.94 -18.33
C ALA A 230 -16.23 -3.10 -17.72
N ASP A 231 -17.20 -3.64 -18.48
CA ASP A 231 -18.56 -3.85 -17.97
C ASP A 231 -18.62 -4.91 -16.87
N TYR A 232 -17.82 -5.98 -16.98
CA TYR A 232 -17.70 -6.98 -15.92
C TYR A 232 -17.11 -6.36 -14.65
N ARG A 233 -16.05 -5.54 -14.76
CA ARG A 233 -15.45 -4.86 -13.61
C ARG A 233 -16.42 -3.86 -12.98
N ARG A 234 -17.21 -3.10 -13.77
CA ARG A 234 -18.28 -2.23 -13.24
C ARG A 234 -19.36 -3.01 -12.50
N HIS A 235 -19.74 -4.16 -13.03
CA HIS A 235 -20.71 -5.04 -12.36
C HIS A 235 -20.16 -5.58 -11.03
N LEU A 236 -18.92 -6.06 -11.00
CA LEU A 236 -18.26 -6.53 -9.80
C LEU A 236 -18.11 -5.42 -8.75
N ALA A 237 -17.73 -4.21 -9.15
CA ALA A 237 -17.56 -3.08 -8.25
C ALA A 237 -18.80 -2.83 -7.38
N LYS A 238 -20.00 -2.83 -7.99
CA LYS A 238 -21.27 -2.66 -7.27
C LYS A 238 -21.48 -3.76 -6.21
N ILE A 239 -21.28 -5.03 -6.61
CA ILE A 239 -21.47 -6.16 -5.71
C ILE A 239 -20.45 -6.13 -4.56
N LEU A 240 -19.18 -5.77 -4.84
CA LEU A 240 -18.13 -5.78 -3.84
C LEU A 240 -18.26 -4.61 -2.87
N VAL A 241 -18.72 -3.46 -3.31
CA VAL A 241 -19.07 -2.34 -2.41
C VAL A 241 -20.17 -2.75 -1.44
N ASP A 242 -21.26 -3.35 -1.93
CA ASP A 242 -22.35 -3.83 -1.07
C ASP A 242 -21.85 -4.85 -0.03
N ARG A 243 -20.96 -5.76 -0.43
CA ARG A 243 -20.35 -6.76 0.47
C ARG A 243 -19.44 -6.12 1.53
N ALA A 244 -18.59 -5.19 1.11
CA ALA A 244 -17.69 -4.48 2.03
C ALA A 244 -18.48 -3.64 3.04
N ILE A 245 -19.53 -2.95 2.59
CA ILE A 245 -20.41 -2.17 3.46
C ILE A 245 -21.16 -3.09 4.44
N ALA A 246 -21.72 -4.19 3.97
CA ALA A 246 -22.40 -5.16 4.83
C ALA A 246 -21.47 -5.75 5.90
N GLU A 247 -20.23 -6.05 5.57
CA GLU A 247 -19.22 -6.52 6.53
C GLU A 247 -18.84 -5.45 7.54
N ALA A 248 -18.77 -4.18 7.14
CA ALA A 248 -18.56 -3.05 8.04
C ALA A 248 -19.78 -2.72 8.92
N GLY A 249 -20.85 -3.52 8.89
CA GLY A 249 -22.05 -3.34 9.70
C GLY A 249 -22.99 -2.26 9.17
N GLY A 250 -23.01 -2.09 7.86
CA GLY A 250 -23.93 -1.20 7.12
C GLY A 250 -25.22 -1.90 6.70
#